data_286a464771edad4e0efad7ef30ccd953
#
_entry.id   286a464771edad4e0efad7ef30ccd953
#
_cell.length_a   1.000
_cell.length_b   1.000
_cell.length_c   1.000
_cell.angle_alpha   90.00
_cell.angle_beta   90.00
_cell.angle_gamma   90.00
#
_symmetry.space_group_name_H-M   'P 1'
#
loop_
_entity.id
_entity.type
_entity.pdbx_description
1 polymer ?
#
loop_
_entity_poly.entity_id
_entity_poly.type
_entity_poly.pdbx_seq_one_letter_code
_entity_poly.pdbx_strand_id
1 'polypeptide(L)'
;MSDEHPARAVSKKSIAAVKAKRKEDWLALFAADAVIQDPVGKSPIDPSGEGHKGTAAIGKFWDNQIAPNTIHFEVRESYAAGSECANVGTISIGMPNGMKARCDGVFVYRVNDDGKLVSLRAHWEFDQMMATIAPA
;
A
#
# COMPACT_ATOMS: atom_id res chain seq x y z
N MET A 1 -26.60 2.80 -6.15
CA MET A 1 -25.78 3.74 -5.37
C MET A 1 -24.99 2.97 -4.32
N SER A 2 -23.74 3.26 -4.21
CA SER A 2 -22.88 2.57 -3.24
C SER A 2 -22.95 3.28 -1.90
N ASP A 3 -23.22 2.50 -0.84
CA ASP A 3 -23.13 2.97 0.53
C ASP A 3 -21.76 2.69 1.14
N GLU A 4 -20.79 2.38 0.29
CA GLU A 4 -19.47 2.04 0.75
C GLU A 4 -18.75 3.25 1.33
N HIS A 5 -18.11 3.05 2.48
CA HIS A 5 -17.32 4.09 3.14
C HIS A 5 -16.23 4.60 2.18
N PRO A 6 -16.04 5.93 2.06
CA PRO A 6 -15.07 6.49 1.11
C PRO A 6 -13.65 5.94 1.25
N ALA A 7 -13.19 5.72 2.48
CA ALA A 7 -11.84 5.18 2.71
C ALA A 7 -11.74 3.71 2.23
N ARG A 8 -12.80 2.93 2.42
CA ARG A 8 -12.81 1.55 1.90
C ARG A 8 -12.87 1.54 0.38
N ALA A 9 -13.69 2.40 -0.22
CA ALA A 9 -13.82 2.49 -1.66
C ALA A 9 -12.49 2.82 -2.32
N VAL A 10 -11.75 3.81 -1.80
CA VAL A 10 -10.46 4.18 -2.37
C VAL A 10 -9.40 3.11 -2.12
N SER A 11 -9.46 2.41 -0.99
CA SER A 11 -8.53 1.30 -0.74
C SER A 11 -8.68 0.20 -1.79
N LYS A 12 -9.90 -0.11 -2.18
CA LYS A 12 -10.17 -1.09 -3.25
C LYS A 12 -9.63 -0.62 -4.60
N LYS A 13 -9.80 0.67 -4.90
CA LYS A 13 -9.24 1.25 -6.15
C LYS A 13 -7.72 1.18 -6.15
N SER A 14 -7.08 1.49 -5.02
CA SER A 14 -5.64 1.40 -4.88
C SER A 14 -5.14 -0.03 -5.13
N ILE A 15 -5.76 -1.00 -4.48
CA ILE A 15 -5.41 -2.41 -4.64
C ILE A 15 -5.56 -2.86 -6.10
N ALA A 16 -6.65 -2.46 -6.75
CA ALA A 16 -6.90 -2.81 -8.14
C ALA A 16 -5.88 -2.18 -9.09
N ALA A 17 -5.53 -0.91 -8.87
CA ALA A 17 -4.54 -0.21 -9.69
C ALA A 17 -3.15 -0.82 -9.56
N VAL A 18 -2.75 -1.21 -8.35
CA VAL A 18 -1.48 -1.90 -8.10
C VAL A 18 -1.44 -3.23 -8.84
N LYS A 19 -2.50 -4.03 -8.73
CA LYS A 19 -2.57 -5.34 -9.39
C LYS A 19 -2.49 -5.20 -10.90
N ALA A 20 -3.17 -4.20 -11.45
CA ALA A 20 -3.22 -3.95 -12.90
C ALA A 20 -2.03 -3.15 -13.42
N LYS A 21 -1.12 -2.70 -12.54
CA LYS A 21 0.05 -1.88 -12.90
C LYS A 21 -0.33 -0.56 -13.56
N ARG A 22 -1.37 0.10 -13.04
CA ARG A 22 -1.87 1.37 -13.56
C ARG A 22 -1.35 2.52 -12.70
N LYS A 23 -0.11 2.93 -12.92
CA LYS A 23 0.57 3.95 -12.12
C LYS A 23 -0.21 5.27 -12.07
N GLU A 24 -0.64 5.79 -13.23
CA GLU A 24 -1.33 7.08 -13.28
C GLU A 24 -2.67 7.05 -12.54
N ASP A 25 -3.44 5.96 -12.69
CA ASP A 25 -4.69 5.77 -11.97
C ASP A 25 -4.45 5.71 -10.47
N TRP A 26 -3.37 5.03 -10.06
CA TRP A 26 -3.00 4.92 -8.65
C TRP A 26 -2.59 6.26 -8.06
N LEU A 27 -1.71 7.00 -8.75
CA LEU A 27 -1.26 8.32 -8.30
C LEU A 27 -2.44 9.30 -8.16
N ALA A 28 -3.43 9.20 -9.04
CA ALA A 28 -4.61 10.06 -9.00
C ALA A 28 -5.47 9.87 -7.74
N LEU A 29 -5.28 8.77 -7.01
CA LEU A 29 -6.03 8.52 -5.77
C LEU A 29 -5.48 9.31 -4.58
N PHE A 30 -4.27 9.85 -4.68
CA PHE A 30 -3.57 10.50 -3.57
C PHE A 30 -3.69 12.02 -3.64
N ALA A 31 -3.86 12.64 -2.47
CA ALA A 31 -3.72 14.09 -2.35
C ALA A 31 -2.25 14.49 -2.59
N ALA A 32 -2.01 15.74 -2.98
CA ALA A 32 -0.68 16.21 -3.35
C ALA A 32 0.34 16.12 -2.21
N ASP A 33 -0.13 16.20 -0.97
CA ASP A 33 0.72 16.14 0.23
C ASP A 33 0.62 14.81 0.97
N ALA A 34 0.10 13.78 0.32
CA ALA A 34 -0.07 12.46 0.94
C ALA A 34 1.27 11.85 1.37
N VAL A 35 1.20 10.96 2.35
CA VAL A 35 2.36 10.23 2.86
C VAL A 35 2.09 8.73 2.84
N ILE A 36 3.04 7.96 2.32
CA ILE A 36 3.02 6.51 2.39
C ILE A 36 4.09 6.05 3.37
N GLN A 37 3.71 5.21 4.32
CA GLN A 37 4.61 4.51 5.23
C GLN A 37 4.35 3.01 5.09
N ASP A 38 5.26 2.30 4.46
CA ASP A 38 5.05 0.89 4.08
C ASP A 38 6.37 0.12 4.14
N PRO A 39 6.76 -0.43 5.26
CA PRO A 39 6.05 -0.42 6.56
C PRO A 39 6.25 0.88 7.34
N VAL A 40 5.43 1.08 8.36
CA VAL A 40 5.58 2.20 9.28
C VAL A 40 6.92 2.09 10.02
N GLY A 41 7.63 3.23 10.13
CA GLY A 41 8.89 3.30 10.84
C GLY A 41 10.11 3.08 9.94
N LYS A 42 11.27 3.01 10.56
CA LYS A 42 12.54 2.83 9.85
C LYS A 42 12.67 1.43 9.29
N SER A 43 13.11 1.33 8.04
CA SER A 43 13.37 0.06 7.39
C SER A 43 14.41 0.26 6.29
N PRO A 44 14.96 -0.81 5.69
CA PRO A 44 15.88 -0.67 4.56
C PRO A 44 15.28 0.07 3.35
N ILE A 45 13.97 0.05 3.19
CA ILE A 45 13.30 0.76 2.10
C ILE A 45 12.82 2.15 2.48
N ASP A 46 12.96 2.52 3.75
CA ASP A 46 12.67 3.85 4.27
C ASP A 46 13.57 4.13 5.49
N PRO A 47 14.86 4.43 5.26
CA PRO A 47 15.81 4.55 6.36
C PRO A 47 15.49 5.66 7.37
N SER A 48 14.85 6.75 6.93
CA SER A 48 14.45 7.83 7.83
C SER A 48 13.25 7.45 8.69
N GLY A 49 12.39 6.56 8.21
CA GLY A 49 11.14 6.21 8.87
C GLY A 49 10.07 7.29 8.77
N GLU A 50 10.31 8.34 8.00
CA GLU A 50 9.36 9.45 7.85
C GLU A 50 8.32 9.23 6.78
N GLY A 51 8.50 8.22 5.95
CA GLY A 51 7.59 7.91 4.85
C GLY A 51 7.94 8.62 3.56
N HIS A 52 7.15 8.31 2.55
CA HIS A 52 7.29 8.88 1.20
C HIS A 52 6.26 9.99 1.06
N LYS A 53 6.71 11.24 1.06
CA LYS A 53 5.83 12.42 1.11
C LYS A 53 5.72 13.09 -0.24
N GLY A 54 4.50 13.30 -0.69
CA GLY A 54 4.19 14.03 -1.92
C GLY A 54 4.24 13.17 -3.16
N THR A 55 3.70 13.72 -4.25
CA THR A 55 3.50 13.00 -5.51
C THR A 55 4.80 12.42 -6.08
N ALA A 56 5.89 13.19 -6.05
CA ALA A 56 7.17 12.74 -6.61
C ALA A 56 7.74 11.55 -5.83
N ALA A 57 7.73 11.62 -4.49
CA ALA A 57 8.24 10.53 -3.65
C ALA A 57 7.36 9.29 -3.75
N ILE A 58 6.04 9.48 -3.81
CA ILE A 58 5.09 8.37 -3.98
C ILE A 58 5.28 7.71 -5.35
N GLY A 59 5.54 8.51 -6.40
CA GLY A 59 5.87 7.96 -7.72
C GLY A 59 7.14 7.12 -7.71
N LYS A 60 8.16 7.55 -6.99
CA LYS A 60 9.39 6.75 -6.83
C LYS A 60 9.14 5.47 -6.04
N PHE A 61 8.29 5.53 -5.03
CA PHE A 61 7.88 4.33 -4.30
C PHE A 61 7.26 3.29 -5.25
N TRP A 62 6.37 3.75 -6.13
CA TRP A 62 5.80 2.89 -7.17
C TRP A 62 6.89 2.27 -8.04
N ASP A 63 7.81 3.10 -8.55
CA ASP A 63 8.85 2.64 -9.48
C ASP A 63 9.77 1.62 -8.83
N ASN A 64 10.06 1.77 -7.54
CA ASN A 64 11.01 0.92 -6.83
C ASN A 64 10.38 -0.31 -6.20
N GLN A 65 9.15 -0.21 -5.71
CA GLN A 65 8.52 -1.27 -4.91
C GLN A 65 7.38 -1.99 -5.62
N ILE A 66 6.71 -1.33 -6.55
CA ILE A 66 5.53 -1.89 -7.20
C ILE A 66 5.83 -2.34 -8.62
N ALA A 67 6.40 -1.45 -9.44
CA ALA A 67 6.61 -1.70 -10.86
C ALA A 67 7.42 -2.96 -11.16
N PRO A 68 8.54 -3.26 -10.46
CA PRO A 68 9.34 -4.44 -10.77
C PRO A 68 8.75 -5.75 -10.26
N ASN A 69 7.75 -5.70 -9.41
CA ASN A 69 7.21 -6.87 -8.72
C ASN A 69 5.80 -7.22 -9.21
N THR A 70 5.42 -8.49 -9.05
CA THR A 70 4.03 -8.91 -9.20
C THR A 70 3.40 -8.89 -7.82
N ILE A 71 2.34 -8.10 -7.64
CA ILE A 71 1.75 -7.88 -6.32
C ILE A 71 0.30 -8.34 -6.32
N HIS A 72 -0.02 -9.18 -5.33
CA HIS A 72 -1.37 -9.64 -5.08
C HIS A 72 -1.72 -9.37 -3.63
N PHE A 73 -2.80 -8.61 -3.40
CA PHE A 73 -3.27 -8.28 -2.06
C PHE A 73 -4.56 -9.03 -1.77
N GLU A 74 -4.54 -9.87 -0.73
CA GLU A 74 -5.72 -10.55 -0.24
C GLU A 74 -6.18 -9.89 1.06
N VAL A 75 -7.34 -9.25 1.03
CA VAL A 75 -7.95 -8.63 2.21
C VAL A 75 -8.89 -9.65 2.84
N ARG A 76 -8.62 -10.03 4.09
CA ARG A 76 -9.45 -10.97 4.84
C ARG A 76 -10.49 -10.25 5.68
N GLU A 77 -10.13 -9.08 6.23
CA GLU A 77 -11.03 -8.28 7.07
C GLU A 77 -10.83 -6.81 6.72
N SER A 78 -11.91 -6.04 6.78
CA SER A 78 -11.88 -4.62 6.45
C SER A 78 -12.80 -3.87 7.41
N TYR A 79 -12.25 -2.86 8.06
CA TYR A 79 -12.96 -2.05 9.05
C TYR A 79 -12.81 -0.59 8.69
N ALA A 80 -13.94 0.09 8.47
CA ALA A 80 -13.94 1.51 8.12
C ALA A 80 -14.63 2.32 9.22
N ALA A 81 -13.99 3.40 9.64
CA ALA A 81 -14.52 4.29 10.68
C ALA A 81 -13.90 5.68 10.51
N GLY A 82 -14.68 6.73 10.75
CA GLY A 82 -14.21 8.10 10.59
C GLY A 82 -13.73 8.35 9.16
N SER A 83 -12.49 8.80 9.00
CA SER A 83 -11.87 9.03 7.70
C SER A 83 -10.94 7.90 7.27
N GLU A 84 -11.01 6.73 7.93
CA GLU A 84 -10.03 5.67 7.74
C GLU A 84 -10.67 4.33 7.40
N CYS A 85 -9.88 3.48 6.74
CA CYS A 85 -10.21 2.07 6.53
C CYS A 85 -8.96 1.25 6.88
N ALA A 86 -9.13 0.28 7.78
CA ALA A 86 -8.08 -0.64 8.16
C ALA A 86 -8.38 -2.00 7.53
N ASN A 87 -7.51 -2.43 6.61
CA ASN A 87 -7.60 -3.74 5.95
C ASN A 87 -6.60 -4.69 6.58
N VAL A 88 -7.08 -5.85 7.00
CA VAL A 88 -6.24 -6.94 7.50
C VAL A 88 -6.05 -7.94 6.37
N GLY A 89 -4.82 -8.22 6.02
CA GLY A 89 -4.60 -9.11 4.90
C GLY A 89 -3.15 -9.45 4.64
N THR A 90 -2.92 -10.00 3.45
CA THR A 90 -1.62 -10.49 3.03
C THR A 90 -1.29 -9.93 1.65
N ILE A 91 -0.10 -9.35 1.51
CA ILE A 91 0.47 -9.00 0.21
C ILE A 91 1.46 -10.08 -0.19
N SER A 92 1.21 -10.71 -1.33
CA SER A 92 2.13 -11.67 -1.94
C SER A 92 2.92 -10.94 -3.03
N ILE A 93 4.24 -11.09 -3.01
CA ILE A 93 5.16 -10.38 -3.89
C ILE A 93 5.96 -11.39 -4.70
N GLY A 94 5.85 -11.32 -6.03
CA GLY A 94 6.73 -12.04 -6.94
C GLY A 94 7.81 -11.10 -7.44
N MET A 95 9.08 -11.45 -7.21
CA MET A 95 10.21 -10.59 -7.55
C MET A 95 10.82 -10.97 -8.89
N PRO A 96 11.52 -10.03 -9.58
CA PRO A 96 12.11 -10.28 -10.90
C PRO A 96 13.14 -11.41 -10.91
N ASN A 97 13.76 -11.69 -9.77
CA ASN A 97 14.79 -12.74 -9.65
C ASN A 97 14.20 -14.14 -9.45
N GLY A 98 12.88 -14.31 -9.61
CA GLY A 98 12.22 -15.61 -9.42
C GLY A 98 11.92 -15.95 -7.97
N MET A 99 12.19 -15.05 -7.05
CA MET A 99 11.88 -15.23 -5.63
C MET A 99 10.47 -14.68 -5.32
N LYS A 100 9.90 -15.12 -4.21
CA LYS A 100 8.63 -14.62 -3.72
C LYS A 100 8.74 -14.28 -2.24
N ALA A 101 7.89 -13.35 -1.80
CA ALA A 101 7.79 -12.96 -0.40
C ALA A 101 6.33 -12.70 -0.04
N ARG A 102 6.05 -12.63 1.26
CA ARG A 102 4.71 -12.39 1.78
C ARG A 102 4.76 -11.43 2.95
N CYS A 103 3.86 -10.44 2.93
CA CYS A 103 3.68 -9.48 4.02
C CYS A 103 2.29 -9.69 4.61
N ASP A 104 2.24 -10.17 5.85
CA ASP A 104 0.98 -10.24 6.62
C ASP A 104 0.90 -8.99 7.48
N GLY A 105 -0.23 -8.30 7.47
CA GLY A 105 -0.33 -7.09 8.25
C GLY A 105 -1.66 -6.37 8.21
N VAL A 106 -1.64 -5.15 8.71
CA VAL A 106 -2.78 -4.24 8.74
C VAL A 106 -2.41 -2.99 7.96
N PHE A 107 -3.28 -2.62 7.01
CA PHE A 107 -3.03 -1.54 6.06
C PHE A 107 -4.11 -0.47 6.26
N VAL A 108 -3.71 0.71 6.73
CA VAL A 108 -4.62 1.78 7.10
C VAL A 108 -4.60 2.89 6.07
N TYR A 109 -5.75 3.13 5.47
CA TYR A 109 -5.97 4.15 4.44
C TYR A 109 -6.76 5.30 5.05
N ARG A 110 -6.28 6.52 4.92
CA ARG A 110 -6.98 7.70 5.42
C ARG A 110 -7.26 8.66 4.27
N VAL A 111 -8.49 9.19 4.24
CA VAL A 111 -8.94 10.11 3.19
C VAL A 111 -9.25 11.49 3.74
N ASN A 112 -9.20 12.50 2.87
CA ASN A 112 -9.70 13.84 3.15
C ASN A 112 -11.18 13.96 2.73
N ASP A 113 -11.73 15.18 2.85
CA ASP A 113 -13.14 15.42 2.51
C ASP A 113 -13.46 15.23 1.03
N ASP A 114 -12.45 15.29 0.16
CA ASP A 114 -12.60 15.03 -1.28
C ASP A 114 -12.48 13.55 -1.64
N GLY A 115 -12.29 12.68 -0.65
CA GLY A 115 -12.11 11.25 -0.87
C GLY A 115 -10.74 10.86 -1.40
N LYS A 116 -9.76 11.78 -1.35
CA LYS A 116 -8.38 11.49 -1.75
C LYS A 116 -7.59 10.94 -0.58
N LEU A 117 -6.67 10.01 -0.85
CA LEU A 117 -5.78 9.46 0.16
C LEU A 117 -4.82 10.54 0.65
N VAL A 118 -4.79 10.76 1.96
CA VAL A 118 -3.80 11.61 2.62
C VAL A 118 -2.74 10.79 3.33
N SER A 119 -3.03 9.54 3.67
CA SER A 119 -2.00 8.64 4.19
C SER A 119 -2.35 7.18 3.90
N LEU A 120 -1.30 6.40 3.73
CA LEU A 120 -1.35 4.95 3.69
C LEU A 120 -0.27 4.46 4.64
N ARG A 121 -0.69 3.82 5.72
CA ARG A 121 0.21 3.32 6.75
C ARG A 121 0.07 1.81 6.84
N ALA A 122 1.12 1.11 6.47
CA ALA A 122 1.14 -0.35 6.47
C ALA A 122 1.91 -0.86 7.67
N HIS A 123 1.27 -1.72 8.44
CA HIS A 123 1.83 -2.31 9.65
C HIS A 123 2.16 -3.76 9.39
N TRP A 124 3.38 -4.02 8.93
CA TRP A 124 3.92 -5.36 8.76
C TRP A 124 5.38 -5.35 9.19
N GLU A 125 5.89 -6.52 9.57
CA GLU A 125 7.24 -6.63 10.14
C GLU A 125 8.22 -7.04 9.07
N PHE A 126 9.22 -6.19 8.84
CA PHE A 126 10.20 -6.40 7.77
C PHE A 126 10.95 -7.73 7.92
N ASP A 127 11.36 -8.08 9.13
CA ASP A 127 12.09 -9.33 9.38
C ASP A 127 11.22 -10.55 9.10
N GLN A 128 9.93 -10.48 9.42
CA GLN A 128 9.00 -11.57 9.10
C GLN A 128 8.84 -11.74 7.59
N MET A 129 8.73 -10.63 6.86
CA MET A 129 8.64 -10.66 5.41
C MET A 129 9.90 -11.30 4.82
N MET A 130 11.08 -10.89 5.29
CA MET A 130 12.36 -11.45 4.83
C MET A 130 12.43 -12.96 5.07
N ALA A 131 11.89 -13.43 6.19
CA ALA A 131 11.88 -14.87 6.51
C ALA A 131 10.99 -15.68 5.57
N THR A 132 10.06 -15.04 4.85
CA THR A 132 9.19 -15.74 3.89
C THR A 132 9.81 -15.87 2.50
N ILE A 133 10.93 -15.19 2.24
CA ILE A 133 11.55 -15.18 0.90
C ILE A 133 11.99 -16.60 0.52
N ALA A 134 11.52 -17.06 -0.63
CA ALA A 134 11.79 -18.40 -1.14
C ALA A 134 11.64 -18.41 -2.66
N PRO A 135 12.18 -19.42 -3.34
CA PRO A 135 11.93 -19.58 -4.78
C PRO A 135 10.43 -19.73 -5.06
N ALA A 136 10.01 -19.07 -6.12
CA ALA A 136 8.59 -19.10 -6.53
C ALA A 136 8.22 -20.47 -7.13
#